data_62e1a8d8806bb7a3fcfc9ccec11525bb
#
_entry.id   62e1a8d8806bb7a3fcfc9ccec11525bb
#
_cell.length_a   1.000
_cell.length_b   1.000
_cell.length_c   1.000
_cell.angle_alpha   90.00
_cell.angle_beta   90.00
_cell.angle_gamma   90.00
#
_symmetry.space_group_name_H-M   'P 1'
#
loop_
_entity.id
_entity.type
_entity.pdbx_description
1 polymer ?
#
loop_
_entity_poly.entity_id
_entity_poly.type
_entity_poly.pdbx_seq_one_letter_code
_entity_poly.pdbx_strand_id
1 'polypeptide(L)'
;MEFEKIYQLYFREVFLYVRSMTPDEVTAEEIAQETFVKALKSLNQFDGRKDIRAWLFTIAKNTYFSYCRRKRHDADWTEYENIVDVGVHFAENLVNEEKAFLIH
;
A
#
# COMPACT_ATOMS: atom_id res chain seq x y z
N MET A 1 16.12 13.22 4.27
CA MET A 1 15.87 11.90 4.86
C MET A 1 16.37 10.82 3.91
N GLU A 2 17.19 9.91 4.38
CA GLU A 2 17.73 8.86 3.53
C GLU A 2 16.68 7.82 3.20
N PHE A 3 16.55 7.50 1.94
CA PHE A 3 15.59 6.49 1.47
C PHE A 3 15.83 5.13 2.11
N GLU A 4 17.08 4.73 2.26
CA GLU A 4 17.44 3.44 2.82
C GLU A 4 16.89 3.27 4.24
N LYS A 5 16.94 4.32 5.04
CA LYS A 5 16.38 4.29 6.39
C LYS A 5 14.86 4.17 6.35
N ILE A 6 14.22 4.85 5.41
CA ILE A 6 12.77 4.75 5.24
C ILE A 6 12.39 3.31 4.89
N TYR A 7 13.13 2.69 3.99
CA TYR A 7 12.90 1.32 3.60
C TYR A 7 13.03 0.38 4.80
N GLN A 8 14.12 0.49 5.54
CA GLN A 8 14.38 -0.37 6.69
C GLN A 8 13.34 -0.21 7.80
N LEU A 9 12.88 1.01 8.04
CA LEU A 9 11.94 1.30 9.11
C LEU A 9 10.51 0.89 8.75
N TYR A 10 10.12 1.02 7.50
CA TYR A 10 8.70 0.94 7.14
C TYR A 10 8.35 -0.20 6.21
N PHE A 11 9.31 -0.94 5.65
CA PHE A 11 9.00 -2.00 4.69
C PHE A 11 8.04 -3.03 5.28
N ARG A 12 8.31 -3.48 6.50
CA ARG A 12 7.47 -4.48 7.15
C ARG A 12 6.03 -3.97 7.33
N GLU A 13 5.88 -2.73 7.76
CA GLU A 13 4.56 -2.14 7.94
C GLU A 13 3.80 -2.04 6.63
N VAL A 14 4.47 -1.62 5.57
CA VAL A 14 3.86 -1.54 4.24
C VAL A 14 3.50 -2.93 3.75
N PHE A 15 4.38 -3.90 3.93
CA PHE A 15 4.10 -5.28 3.54
C PHE A 15 2.87 -5.82 4.27
N LEU A 16 2.77 -5.62 5.58
CA LEU A 16 1.63 -6.08 6.36
C LEU A 16 0.35 -5.38 5.94
N TYR A 17 0.44 -4.11 5.62
CA TYR A 17 -0.71 -3.36 5.11
C TYR A 17 -1.21 -3.97 3.79
N VAL A 18 -0.31 -4.27 2.87
CA VAL A 18 -0.69 -4.90 1.59
C VAL A 18 -1.23 -6.31 1.83
N ARG A 19 -0.66 -7.06 2.79
CA ARG A 19 -1.16 -8.37 3.15
C ARG A 19 -2.61 -8.32 3.67
N SER A 20 -3.01 -7.21 4.23
CA SER A 20 -4.40 -7.04 4.65
C SER A 20 -5.37 -6.93 3.46
N MET A 21 -4.84 -6.62 2.28
CA MET A 21 -5.66 -6.47 1.06
C MET A 21 -5.63 -7.71 0.17
N THR A 22 -4.61 -8.55 0.28
CA THR A 22 -4.49 -9.74 -0.56
C THR A 22 -4.02 -10.94 0.25
N PRO A 23 -4.60 -12.13 0.02
CA PRO A 23 -4.14 -13.34 0.70
C PRO A 23 -2.83 -13.90 0.15
N ASP A 24 -2.37 -13.41 -1.00
CA ASP A 24 -1.17 -13.93 -1.65
C ASP A 24 0.07 -13.19 -1.16
N GLU A 25 0.92 -13.90 -0.40
CA GLU A 25 2.13 -13.33 0.17
C GLU A 25 3.11 -12.85 -0.89
N VAL A 26 3.24 -13.58 -2.00
CA VAL A 26 4.14 -13.20 -3.09
C VAL A 26 3.67 -11.88 -3.72
N THR A 27 2.39 -11.76 -3.98
CA THR A 27 1.82 -10.52 -4.51
C THR A 27 2.05 -9.37 -3.54
N ALA A 28 1.83 -9.60 -2.25
CA ALA A 28 2.03 -8.54 -1.25
C ALA A 28 3.48 -8.06 -1.23
N GLU A 29 4.43 -8.97 -1.34
CA GLU A 29 5.84 -8.61 -1.37
C GLU A 29 6.18 -7.77 -2.61
N GLU A 30 5.68 -8.20 -3.78
CA GLU A 30 5.90 -7.46 -5.02
C GLU A 30 5.31 -6.04 -4.93
N ILE A 31 4.10 -5.91 -4.40
CA ILE A 31 3.45 -4.62 -4.25
C ILE A 31 4.22 -3.74 -3.26
N ALA A 32 4.68 -4.31 -2.17
CA ALA A 32 5.46 -3.56 -1.19
C ALA A 32 6.76 -3.04 -1.80
N GLN A 33 7.47 -3.88 -2.56
CA GLN A 33 8.69 -3.45 -3.24
C GLN A 33 8.41 -2.34 -4.25
N GLU A 34 7.37 -2.50 -5.06
CA GLU A 34 6.99 -1.48 -6.04
C GLU A 34 6.61 -0.17 -5.36
N THR A 35 5.96 -0.26 -4.19
CA THR A 35 5.61 0.92 -3.40
C THR A 35 6.87 1.72 -3.06
N PHE A 36 7.93 1.06 -2.63
CA PHE A 36 9.16 1.76 -2.27
C PHE A 36 9.91 2.29 -3.49
N VAL A 37 9.81 1.63 -4.64
CA VAL A 37 10.35 2.18 -5.88
C VAL A 37 9.64 3.50 -6.23
N LYS A 38 8.32 3.52 -6.13
CA LYS A 38 7.55 4.73 -6.38
C LYS A 38 7.84 5.81 -5.33
N ALA A 39 7.99 5.41 -4.08
CA ALA A 39 8.33 6.34 -3.01
C ALA A 39 9.68 7.00 -3.28
N LEU A 40 10.66 6.24 -3.72
CA LEU A 40 11.97 6.78 -4.05
C LEU A 40 11.87 7.84 -5.15
N LYS A 41 11.09 7.55 -6.19
CA LYS A 41 10.91 8.48 -7.30
C LYS A 41 10.18 9.75 -6.90
N SER A 42 9.33 9.68 -5.89
CA SER A 42 8.49 10.79 -5.44
C SER A 42 8.99 11.43 -4.15
N LEU A 43 10.16 11.03 -3.67
CA LEU A 43 10.64 11.49 -2.36
C LEU A 43 10.80 13.01 -2.30
N ASN A 44 11.21 13.62 -3.39
CA ASN A 44 11.35 15.07 -3.46
C ASN A 44 10.03 15.82 -3.31
N GLN A 45 8.93 15.16 -3.58
CA GLN A 45 7.59 15.74 -3.48
C GLN A 45 6.95 15.51 -2.11
N PHE A 46 7.59 14.72 -1.26
CA PHE A 46 7.06 14.46 0.07
C PHE A 46 7.19 15.70 0.94
N ASP A 47 6.06 16.09 1.53
CA ASP A 47 6.03 17.19 2.50
C ASP A 47 6.45 16.65 3.87
N GLY A 48 7.59 17.10 4.37
CA GLY A 48 8.12 16.63 5.65
C GLY A 48 7.25 16.90 6.85
N ARG A 49 6.20 17.72 6.71
CA ARG A 49 5.23 17.97 7.77
C ARG A 49 4.15 16.92 7.85
N LYS A 50 4.04 16.06 6.83
CA LYS A 50 3.07 14.97 6.79
C LYS A 50 3.67 13.70 7.34
N ASP A 51 2.79 12.80 7.77
CA ASP A 51 3.21 11.49 8.27
C ASP A 51 3.70 10.63 7.10
N ILE A 52 4.97 10.23 7.17
CA ILE A 52 5.57 9.43 6.12
C ILE A 52 4.90 8.06 5.99
N ARG A 53 4.42 7.50 7.09
CA ARG A 53 3.73 6.20 7.07
C ARG A 53 2.43 6.30 6.27
N ALA A 54 1.64 7.34 6.53
CA ALA A 54 0.39 7.56 5.79
C ALA A 54 0.68 7.78 4.30
N TRP A 55 1.75 8.49 3.99
CA TRP A 55 2.17 8.72 2.61
C TRP A 55 2.52 7.42 1.91
N LEU A 56 3.31 6.56 2.59
CA LEU A 56 3.68 5.25 2.04
C LEU A 56 2.45 4.35 1.86
N PHE A 57 1.53 4.34 2.82
CA PHE A 57 0.32 3.54 2.72
C PHE A 57 -0.55 4.00 1.56
N THR A 58 -0.61 5.30 1.28
CA THR A 58 -1.34 5.82 0.12
C THR A 58 -0.73 5.31 -1.18
N ILE A 59 0.60 5.31 -1.29
CA ILE A 59 1.28 4.77 -2.46
C ILE A 59 0.98 3.27 -2.60
N ALA A 60 1.05 2.54 -1.49
CA ALA A 60 0.81 1.10 -1.48
C ALA A 60 -0.62 0.77 -1.93
N LYS A 61 -1.59 1.50 -1.42
CA LYS A 61 -2.99 1.31 -1.79
C LYS A 61 -3.19 1.54 -3.29
N ASN A 62 -2.67 2.64 -3.80
CA ASN A 62 -2.78 2.97 -5.22
C ASN A 62 -2.05 1.95 -6.10
N THR A 63 -0.90 1.46 -5.65
CA THR A 63 -0.15 0.44 -6.36
C THR A 63 -0.93 -0.86 -6.43
N TYR A 64 -1.55 -1.27 -5.32
CA TYR A 64 -2.37 -2.47 -5.29
C TYR A 64 -3.60 -2.33 -6.21
N PHE A 65 -4.26 -1.18 -6.18
CA PHE A 65 -5.41 -0.95 -7.07
C PHE A 65 -5.01 -1.05 -8.53
N SER A 66 -3.86 -0.49 -8.91
CA SER A 66 -3.35 -0.59 -10.27
C SER A 66 -3.07 -2.05 -10.65
N TYR A 67 -2.49 -2.81 -9.73
CA TYR A 67 -2.26 -4.24 -9.93
C TYR A 67 -3.58 -4.97 -10.18
N CYS A 68 -4.61 -4.70 -9.38
CA CYS A 68 -5.91 -5.34 -9.52
C CYS A 68 -6.56 -5.00 -10.86
N ARG A 69 -6.44 -3.75 -11.31
CA ARG A 69 -6.98 -3.36 -12.61
C ARG A 69 -6.31 -4.10 -13.75
N ARG A 70 -4.99 -4.29 -13.67
CA ARG A 70 -4.27 -5.06 -14.70
C ARG A 70 -4.71 -6.51 -14.71
N LYS A 71 -4.92 -7.11 -13.54
CA LYS A 71 -5.37 -8.50 -13.44
C LYS A 71 -6.78 -8.71 -13.96
N ARG A 72 -7.64 -7.72 -13.86
CA ARG A 72 -9.00 -7.82 -14.39
C ARG A 72 -9.04 -8.08 -15.89
N HIS A 73 -8.04 -7.61 -16.63
CA HIS A 73 -7.98 -7.80 -18.06
C HIS A 73 -7.53 -9.21 -18.46
N ASP A 74 -6.94 -9.96 -17.53
CA ASP A 74 -6.28 -11.22 -17.84
C ASP A 74 -6.99 -12.45 -17.28
N ALA A 75 -8.08 -12.29 -16.50
CA ALA A 75 -8.71 -13.41 -15.81
C ALA A 75 -10.22 -13.25 -15.71
N ASP A 76 -10.90 -14.33 -15.28
CA ASP A 76 -12.32 -14.25 -14.90
C ASP A 76 -12.41 -13.41 -13.64
N TRP A 77 -12.73 -12.16 -13.84
CA TRP A 77 -12.57 -11.15 -12.82
C TRP A 77 -13.80 -10.96 -11.92
N THR A 78 -14.85 -11.74 -12.08
CA THR A 78 -16.02 -11.65 -11.21
C THR A 78 -15.66 -12.01 -9.77
N GLU A 79 -15.03 -13.16 -9.60
CA GLU A 79 -14.53 -13.60 -8.29
C GLU A 79 -13.46 -12.68 -7.78
N TYR A 80 -12.60 -12.25 -8.65
CA TYR A 80 -11.50 -11.36 -8.32
C TYR A 80 -12.01 -10.01 -7.82
N GLU A 81 -13.06 -9.50 -8.44
CA GLU A 81 -13.69 -8.25 -8.06
C GLU A 81 -14.21 -8.30 -6.62
N ASN A 82 -14.83 -9.41 -6.23
CA ASN A 82 -15.32 -9.58 -4.87
C ASN A 82 -14.18 -9.55 -3.86
N ILE A 83 -13.06 -10.18 -4.17
CA ILE A 83 -11.88 -10.16 -3.31
C ILE A 83 -11.32 -8.74 -3.17
N VAL A 84 -11.25 -8.01 -4.27
CA VAL A 84 -10.76 -6.64 -4.29
C VAL A 84 -11.63 -5.75 -3.41
N ASP A 85 -12.96 -5.85 -3.53
CA ASP A 85 -13.88 -5.04 -2.75
C ASP A 85 -13.68 -5.24 -1.25
N VAL A 86 -13.58 -6.50 -0.82
CA VAL A 86 -13.37 -6.82 0.60
C VAL A 86 -12.02 -6.28 1.08
N GLY A 87 -10.97 -6.50 0.30
CA GLY A 87 -9.63 -6.04 0.64
C GLY A 87 -9.53 -4.53 0.72
N VAL A 88 -10.13 -3.83 -0.22
CA VAL A 88 -10.12 -2.37 -0.25
C VAL A 88 -10.80 -1.80 0.97
N HIS A 89 -11.97 -2.32 1.31
CA HIS A 89 -12.72 -1.85 2.48
C HIS A 89 -11.94 -2.03 3.77
N PHE A 90 -11.32 -3.19 3.95
CA PHE A 90 -10.50 -3.47 5.12
C PHE A 90 -9.30 -2.53 5.21
N ALA A 91 -8.63 -2.31 4.08
CA ALA A 91 -7.45 -1.44 4.04
C ALA A 91 -7.80 0.01 4.37
N GLU A 92 -8.92 0.50 3.89
CA GLU A 92 -9.37 1.86 4.20
C GLU A 92 -9.64 2.02 5.70
N ASN A 93 -10.24 1.03 6.32
CA ASN A 93 -10.47 1.05 7.76
C ASN A 93 -9.15 1.11 8.54
N LEU A 94 -8.14 0.36 8.11
CA LEU A 94 -6.83 0.39 8.75
C LEU A 94 -6.18 1.76 8.65
N VAL A 95 -6.24 2.39 7.47
CA VAL A 95 -5.66 3.72 7.28
C VAL A 95 -6.39 4.74 8.13
N ASN A 96 -7.71 4.66 8.21
CA ASN A 96 -8.49 5.58 9.02
C ASN A 96 -8.18 5.43 10.51
N GLU A 97 -8.01 4.21 10.99
CA GLU A 97 -7.62 3.96 12.36
C GLU A 97 -6.23 4.54 12.66
N GLU A 98 -5.29 4.36 11.75
CA GLU A 98 -3.96 4.94 11.88
C GLU A 98 -4.02 6.46 11.97
N LYS A 99 -4.81 7.09 11.11
CA LYS A 99 -4.96 8.54 11.13
C LYS A 99 -5.59 9.03 12.41
N ALA A 100 -6.62 8.35 12.89
CA ALA A 100 -7.27 8.70 14.15
C ALA A 100 -6.30 8.59 15.32
N PHE A 101 -5.48 7.55 15.32
CA PHE A 101 -4.48 7.34 16.37
C PHE A 101 -3.41 8.44 16.35
N LEU A 102 -2.98 8.85 15.17
CA LEU A 102 -1.92 9.85 15.01
C LEU A 102 -2.38 11.27 15.37
N ILE A 103 -3.68 11.55 15.29
CA ILE A 103 -4.22 12.85 15.64
C ILE A 103 -4.26 13.05 17.16
N HIS A 104 -4.31 11.98 17.90
CA HIS A 104 -4.28 12.02 19.36
C HIS A 104 -2.87 12.15 19.89
#